data_84619fbdf6c41b553c6eaf141af6618b
#
_entry.id   84619fbdf6c41b553c6eaf141af6618b
#
_cell.length_a   1.000
_cell.length_b   1.000
_cell.length_c   1.000
_cell.angle_alpha   90.00
_cell.angle_beta   90.00
_cell.angle_gamma   90.00
#
_symmetry.space_group_name_H-M   'P 1'
#
loop_
_entity.id
_entity.type
_entity.pdbx_description
1 polymer ?
#
loop_
_entity_poly.entity_id
_entity_poly.type
_entity_poly.pdbx_seq_one_letter_code
_entity_poly.pdbx_strand_id
1 'polypeptide(L)'
;MSKRLSAPKVCPHCNKKSIWFSGKICLNCYRQHFWKREKKACPRCKRVLPLKGKGLCGGCYNSTYRLEYQKALNNMKLYGLDYEVYKKITEKCIICEFDKFVVLHHLDQDRKNNSTSNLVGLCPNHHQMLHTMKYRHEVFQLLREKGLNPQEKKLREDVKGSY
;
A
#
# COMPACT_ATOMS: atom_id res chain seq x y z
N MET A 1 20.64 -31.20 5.24
CA MET A 1 19.65 -32.32 5.31
C MET A 1 18.38 -31.89 4.60
N SER A 2 18.15 -32.38 3.38
CA SER A 2 16.95 -32.09 2.60
C SER A 2 15.75 -32.83 3.22
N LYS A 3 14.76 -32.11 3.72
CA LYS A 3 13.51 -32.73 4.19
C LYS A 3 12.79 -33.34 2.99
N ARG A 4 12.72 -34.65 2.92
CA ARG A 4 11.90 -35.36 1.91
C ARG A 4 10.45 -34.90 2.08
N LEU A 5 9.91 -34.27 1.04
CA LEU A 5 8.50 -33.94 0.97
C LEU A 5 7.71 -35.26 0.97
N SER A 6 6.76 -35.40 1.89
CA SER A 6 5.88 -36.57 1.92
C SER A 6 5.01 -36.63 0.66
N ALA A 7 4.70 -37.84 0.20
CA ALA A 7 3.81 -38.01 -0.95
C ALA A 7 2.44 -37.34 -0.70
N PRO A 8 1.85 -36.72 -1.73
CA PRO A 8 0.54 -36.07 -1.58
C PRO A 8 -0.55 -37.11 -1.26
N LYS A 9 -1.33 -36.82 -0.23
CA LYS A 9 -2.47 -37.63 0.21
C LYS A 9 -3.77 -36.96 -0.17
N VAL A 10 -4.83 -37.73 -0.36
CA VAL A 10 -6.19 -37.22 -0.61
C VAL A 10 -6.83 -36.84 0.73
N CYS A 11 -7.33 -35.63 0.84
CA CYS A 11 -8.04 -35.18 2.04
C CYS A 11 -9.46 -35.75 2.07
N PRO A 12 -9.87 -36.47 3.12
CA PRO A 12 -11.22 -37.06 3.19
C PRO A 12 -12.34 -36.01 3.32
N HIS A 13 -12.00 -34.76 3.69
CA HIS A 13 -13.00 -33.71 3.86
C HIS A 13 -13.28 -32.92 2.54
N CYS A 14 -12.29 -32.72 1.67
CA CYS A 14 -12.45 -31.91 0.44
C CYS A 14 -12.06 -32.68 -0.83
N ASN A 15 -11.64 -33.93 -0.74
CA ASN A 15 -11.20 -34.82 -1.82
C ASN A 15 -10.02 -34.26 -2.69
N LYS A 16 -9.32 -33.23 -2.21
CA LYS A 16 -8.16 -32.65 -2.89
C LYS A 16 -6.86 -33.29 -2.42
N LYS A 17 -5.92 -33.49 -3.34
CA LYS A 17 -4.56 -33.93 -3.01
C LYS A 17 -3.81 -32.80 -2.31
N SER A 18 -3.12 -33.11 -1.21
CA SER A 18 -2.29 -32.18 -0.45
C SER A 18 -1.10 -32.89 0.17
N ILE A 19 0.01 -32.18 0.35
CA ILE A 19 1.16 -32.63 1.12
C ILE A 19 1.14 -32.14 2.56
N TRP A 20 0.25 -31.17 2.88
CA TRP A 20 0.15 -30.54 4.18
C TRP A 20 -1.10 -31.03 4.91
N PHE A 21 -0.89 -31.73 6.02
CA PHE A 21 -1.96 -32.26 6.85
C PHE A 21 -1.82 -31.81 8.31
N SER A 22 -2.98 -31.68 8.97
CA SER A 22 -3.09 -31.61 10.42
C SER A 22 -3.98 -32.79 10.86
N GLY A 23 -3.34 -33.80 11.40
CA GLY A 23 -4.03 -35.07 11.65
C GLY A 23 -4.45 -35.76 10.35
N LYS A 24 -5.76 -36.13 10.25
CA LYS A 24 -6.30 -36.85 9.09
C LYS A 24 -6.78 -35.97 7.93
N ILE A 25 -6.88 -34.65 8.09
CA ILE A 25 -7.40 -33.71 7.09
C ILE A 25 -6.34 -32.75 6.59
N CYS A 26 -6.48 -32.22 5.36
CA CYS A 26 -5.53 -31.27 4.85
C CYS A 26 -5.53 -29.97 5.67
N LEU A 27 -4.39 -29.28 5.69
CA LEU A 27 -4.20 -28.09 6.52
C LEU A 27 -5.19 -26.96 6.17
N ASN A 28 -5.65 -26.88 4.92
CA ASN A 28 -6.66 -25.91 4.52
C ASN A 28 -8.01 -26.18 5.18
N CYS A 29 -8.50 -27.43 5.10
CA CYS A 29 -9.74 -27.83 5.79
C CYS A 29 -9.63 -27.67 7.30
N TYR A 30 -8.49 -28.06 7.88
CA TYR A 30 -8.24 -27.84 9.30
C TYR A 30 -8.34 -26.35 9.69
N ARG A 31 -7.71 -25.47 8.93
CA ARG A 31 -7.76 -24.03 9.20
C ARG A 31 -9.15 -23.42 9.03
N GLN A 32 -9.91 -23.88 8.04
CA GLN A 32 -11.24 -23.34 7.76
C GLN A 32 -12.30 -23.83 8.77
N HIS A 33 -12.26 -25.10 9.17
CA HIS A 33 -13.36 -25.70 9.90
C HIS A 33 -13.04 -26.03 11.37
N PHE A 34 -11.78 -26.26 11.70
CA PHE A 34 -11.40 -26.74 13.02
C PHE A 34 -10.50 -25.80 13.82
N TRP A 35 -9.71 -24.96 13.13
CA TRP A 35 -8.79 -24.09 13.83
C TRP A 35 -9.45 -22.76 14.23
N LYS A 36 -9.81 -22.66 15.49
CA LYS A 36 -10.32 -21.43 16.09
C LYS A 36 -9.21 -20.73 16.85
N ARG A 37 -8.91 -19.49 16.47
CA ARG A 37 -8.00 -18.66 17.26
C ARG A 37 -8.73 -18.15 18.50
N GLU A 38 -8.10 -18.32 19.64
CA GLU A 38 -8.56 -17.68 20.87
C GLU A 38 -8.63 -16.16 20.67
N LYS A 39 -9.75 -15.56 21.08
CA LYS A 39 -9.96 -14.12 21.03
C LYS A 39 -9.58 -13.51 22.38
N LYS A 40 -8.74 -12.48 22.38
CA LYS A 40 -8.34 -11.74 23.58
C LYS A 40 -8.52 -10.24 23.35
N ALA A 41 -8.66 -9.46 24.42
CA ALA A 41 -8.73 -8.02 24.33
C ALA A 41 -7.41 -7.45 23.80
N CYS A 42 -7.47 -6.70 22.70
CA CYS A 42 -6.27 -6.03 22.16
C CYS A 42 -5.86 -4.90 23.11
N PRO A 43 -4.61 -4.84 23.59
CA PRO A 43 -4.20 -3.80 24.56
C PRO A 43 -4.29 -2.39 23.97
N ARG A 44 -4.19 -2.22 22.64
CA ARG A 44 -4.26 -0.91 22.00
C ARG A 44 -5.69 -0.42 21.74
N CYS A 45 -6.55 -1.25 21.12
CA CYS A 45 -7.92 -0.82 20.74
C CYS A 45 -9.03 -1.45 21.58
N LYS A 46 -8.69 -2.27 22.58
CA LYS A 46 -9.59 -2.95 23.52
C LYS A 46 -10.59 -3.95 22.90
N ARG A 47 -10.65 -4.05 21.58
CA ARG A 47 -11.52 -5.01 20.89
C ARG A 47 -11.08 -6.45 21.15
N VAL A 48 -12.06 -7.34 21.39
CA VAL A 48 -11.83 -8.79 21.62
C VAL A 48 -11.73 -9.49 20.26
N LEU A 49 -10.52 -9.75 19.83
CA LEU A 49 -10.18 -10.28 18.49
C LEU A 49 -9.03 -11.29 18.58
N PRO A 50 -8.85 -12.14 17.56
CA PRO A 50 -7.64 -12.95 17.48
C PRO A 50 -6.41 -12.07 17.43
N LEU A 51 -5.47 -12.31 18.35
CA LEU A 51 -4.22 -11.56 18.38
C LEU A 51 -3.21 -12.12 17.37
N LYS A 52 -2.37 -11.23 16.82
CA LYS A 52 -1.21 -11.53 15.97
C LYS A 52 0.09 -11.29 16.75
N GLY A 53 1.15 -11.03 16.02
CA GLY A 53 2.45 -10.74 16.63
C GLY A 53 2.39 -9.58 17.65
N LYS A 54 3.23 -9.66 18.65
CA LYS A 54 3.35 -8.69 19.77
C LYS A 54 2.04 -8.45 20.55
N GLY A 55 1.13 -9.44 20.57
CA GLY A 55 -0.11 -9.37 21.34
C GLY A 55 -1.16 -8.38 20.83
N LEU A 56 -1.03 -7.87 19.60
CA LEU A 56 -1.97 -6.92 19.01
C LEU A 56 -2.96 -7.61 18.06
N CYS A 57 -4.17 -7.07 17.92
CA CYS A 57 -5.08 -7.50 16.86
C CYS A 57 -4.50 -7.16 15.47
N GLY A 58 -4.99 -7.84 14.42
CA GLY A 58 -4.44 -7.67 13.07
C GLY A 58 -4.41 -6.23 12.57
N GLY A 59 -5.44 -5.44 12.84
CA GLY A 59 -5.50 -4.03 12.46
C GLY A 59 -4.46 -3.18 13.19
N CYS A 60 -4.36 -3.34 14.50
CA CYS A 60 -3.36 -2.61 15.30
C CYS A 60 -1.92 -3.03 14.96
N TYR A 61 -1.69 -4.31 14.74
CA TYR A 61 -0.37 -4.80 14.31
C TYR A 61 0.04 -4.21 12.96
N ASN A 62 -0.87 -4.24 11.98
CA ASN A 62 -0.59 -3.70 10.66
C ASN A 62 -0.35 -2.19 10.68
N SER A 63 -1.18 -1.42 11.41
CA SER A 63 -1.01 0.03 11.51
C SER A 63 0.25 0.46 12.25
N THR A 64 0.76 -0.37 13.17
CA THR A 64 1.96 -0.04 13.95
C THR A 64 3.26 -0.50 13.28
N TYR A 65 3.24 -1.68 12.65
CA TYR A 65 4.49 -2.32 12.21
C TYR A 65 4.57 -2.62 10.72
N ARG A 66 3.45 -2.55 9.98
CA ARG A 66 3.43 -2.95 8.58
C ARG A 66 3.05 -1.86 7.60
N LEU A 67 2.44 -0.77 8.07
CA LEU A 67 1.89 0.24 7.16
C LEU A 67 2.96 0.82 6.24
N GLU A 68 4.09 1.23 6.80
CA GLU A 68 5.21 1.80 6.05
C GLU A 68 5.86 0.79 5.10
N TYR A 69 6.14 -0.40 5.60
CA TYR A 69 6.68 -1.48 4.79
C TYR A 69 5.74 -1.91 3.65
N GLN A 70 4.43 -1.97 3.89
CA GLN A 70 3.45 -2.30 2.84
C GLN A 70 3.32 -1.17 1.81
N LYS A 71 3.37 0.09 2.24
CA LYS A 71 3.44 1.23 1.30
C LYS A 71 4.67 1.12 0.41
N ALA A 72 5.82 0.84 0.99
CA ALA A 72 7.07 0.64 0.26
C ALA A 72 6.96 -0.49 -0.77
N LEU A 73 6.51 -1.67 -0.36
CA LEU A 73 6.31 -2.79 -1.28
C LEU A 73 5.31 -2.49 -2.40
N ASN A 74 4.24 -1.77 -2.09
CA ASN A 74 3.27 -1.37 -3.09
C ASN A 74 3.87 -0.37 -4.09
N ASN A 75 4.67 0.58 -3.62
CA ASN A 75 5.35 1.53 -4.49
C ASN A 75 6.42 0.86 -5.36
N MET A 76 7.18 -0.08 -4.82
CA MET A 76 8.10 -0.90 -5.61
C MET A 76 7.37 -1.69 -6.72
N LYS A 77 6.23 -2.30 -6.39
CA LYS A 77 5.43 -3.07 -7.36
C LYS A 77 4.75 -2.20 -8.41
N LEU A 78 4.20 -1.06 -7.99
CA LEU A 78 3.42 -0.18 -8.87
C LEU A 78 4.30 0.74 -9.71
N TYR A 79 5.41 1.20 -9.16
CA TYR A 79 6.24 2.24 -9.77
C TYR A 79 7.70 1.82 -9.96
N GLY A 80 8.11 0.61 -9.54
CA GLY A 80 9.51 0.18 -9.62
C GLY A 80 10.48 1.01 -8.78
N LEU A 81 9.96 1.81 -7.82
CA LEU A 81 10.78 2.69 -6.98
C LEU A 81 11.40 1.93 -5.82
N ASP A 82 12.69 2.17 -5.60
CA ASP A 82 13.37 1.72 -4.39
C ASP A 82 12.78 2.37 -3.13
N TYR A 83 12.81 1.65 -2.02
CA TYR A 83 12.24 2.11 -0.76
C TYR A 83 12.90 3.38 -0.22
N GLU A 84 14.21 3.46 -0.27
CA GLU A 84 14.96 4.61 0.24
C GLU A 84 14.69 5.86 -0.61
N VAL A 85 14.57 5.70 -1.93
CA VAL A 85 14.18 6.78 -2.85
C VAL A 85 12.77 7.26 -2.53
N TYR A 86 11.82 6.33 -2.39
CA TYR A 86 10.45 6.68 -2.01
C TYR A 86 10.40 7.42 -0.67
N LYS A 87 11.09 6.91 0.35
CA LYS A 87 11.14 7.50 1.68
C LYS A 87 11.71 8.91 1.67
N LYS A 88 12.81 9.13 0.94
CA LYS A 88 13.43 10.46 0.79
C LYS A 88 12.48 11.46 0.11
N ILE A 89 11.79 11.06 -0.95
CA ILE A 89 10.86 11.93 -1.67
C ILE A 89 9.63 12.25 -0.81
N THR A 90 9.14 11.28 -0.02
CA THR A 90 7.96 11.44 0.82
C THR A 90 8.28 11.83 2.26
N GLU A 91 9.49 12.30 2.56
CA GLU A 91 9.88 12.75 3.89
C GLU A 91 9.07 13.98 4.32
N LYS A 92 8.94 14.95 3.42
CA LYS A 92 8.17 16.17 3.65
C LYS A 92 7.55 16.71 2.36
N CYS A 93 6.48 17.48 2.52
CA CYS A 93 5.86 18.21 1.41
C CYS A 93 6.83 19.27 0.88
N ILE A 94 7.13 19.27 -0.42
CA ILE A 94 8.06 20.21 -1.04
C ILE A 94 7.58 21.67 -0.96
N ILE A 95 6.27 21.89 -0.80
CA ILE A 95 5.66 23.22 -0.76
C ILE A 95 5.63 23.79 0.66
N CYS A 96 5.09 23.03 1.63
CA CYS A 96 4.82 23.54 3.00
C CYS A 96 5.56 22.79 4.11
N GLU A 97 6.45 21.88 3.78
CA GLU A 97 7.28 21.11 4.71
C GLU A 97 6.51 20.20 5.70
N PHE A 98 5.20 20.02 5.52
CA PHE A 98 4.41 19.09 6.30
C PHE A 98 4.95 17.65 6.15
N ASP A 99 5.18 16.95 7.27
CA ASP A 99 5.90 15.68 7.37
C ASP A 99 5.07 14.48 7.88
N LYS A 100 3.83 14.69 8.33
CA LYS A 100 3.04 13.62 8.97
C LYS A 100 2.47 12.62 7.97
N PHE A 101 2.08 13.10 6.80
CA PHE A 101 1.54 12.28 5.74
C PHE A 101 1.83 12.93 4.39
N VAL A 102 2.71 12.32 3.61
CA VAL A 102 3.14 12.85 2.32
C VAL A 102 2.87 11.80 1.24
N VAL A 103 2.34 12.25 0.12
CA VAL A 103 1.97 11.43 -1.04
C VAL A 103 2.96 11.69 -2.16
N LEU A 104 3.43 10.63 -2.81
CA LEU A 104 4.26 10.75 -4.00
C LEU A 104 3.41 11.19 -5.19
N HIS A 105 3.89 12.18 -5.93
CA HIS A 105 3.25 12.68 -7.14
C HIS A 105 4.25 12.74 -8.31
N HIS A 106 3.76 12.43 -9.53
CA HIS A 106 4.52 12.54 -10.78
C HIS A 106 4.25 13.89 -11.44
N LEU A 107 5.28 14.70 -11.67
CA LEU A 107 5.15 16.05 -12.22
C LEU A 107 4.58 16.07 -13.64
N ASP A 108 4.91 15.06 -14.45
CA ASP A 108 4.37 14.87 -15.82
C ASP A 108 3.03 14.11 -15.84
N GLN A 109 2.51 13.70 -14.68
CA GLN A 109 1.30 12.89 -14.52
C GLN A 109 1.37 11.50 -15.20
N ASP A 110 2.54 11.06 -15.65
CA ASP A 110 2.76 9.69 -16.11
C ASP A 110 3.33 8.82 -14.97
N ARG A 111 2.50 7.90 -14.48
CA ARG A 111 2.87 6.96 -13.42
C ARG A 111 3.93 5.95 -13.82
N LYS A 112 4.31 5.89 -15.10
CA LYS A 112 5.37 5.02 -15.59
C LYS A 112 6.74 5.69 -15.57
N ASN A 113 6.77 7.02 -15.59
CA ASN A 113 8.00 7.78 -15.54
C ASN A 113 8.46 7.98 -14.08
N ASN A 114 9.26 7.05 -13.59
CA ASN A 114 9.77 7.05 -12.22
C ASN A 114 11.16 7.69 -12.07
N SER A 115 11.56 8.55 -13.02
CA SER A 115 12.76 9.38 -12.88
C SER A 115 12.66 10.23 -11.61
N THR A 116 13.70 10.28 -10.80
CA THR A 116 13.70 11.01 -9.53
C THR A 116 13.43 12.50 -9.72
N SER A 117 13.82 13.08 -10.86
CA SER A 117 13.51 14.46 -11.24
C SER A 117 12.03 14.72 -11.54
N ASN A 118 11.26 13.65 -11.81
CA ASN A 118 9.83 13.71 -12.08
C ASN A 118 8.96 13.46 -10.83
N LEU A 119 9.58 13.13 -9.69
CA LEU A 119 8.87 12.69 -8.50
C LEU A 119 8.96 13.71 -7.38
N VAL A 120 7.82 14.04 -6.76
CA VAL A 120 7.76 14.99 -5.64
C VAL A 120 6.85 14.48 -4.54
N GLY A 121 7.17 14.88 -3.30
CA GLY A 121 6.31 14.65 -2.14
C GLY A 121 5.36 15.82 -1.90
N LEU A 122 4.07 15.56 -1.84
CA LEU A 122 3.04 16.54 -1.53
C LEU A 122 2.21 16.12 -0.31
N CYS A 123 1.84 17.06 0.56
CA CYS A 123 0.85 16.78 1.59
C CYS A 123 -0.53 16.53 0.95
N PRO A 124 -1.50 15.91 1.65
CA PRO A 124 -2.82 15.64 1.10
C PRO A 124 -3.52 16.87 0.54
N ASN A 125 -3.36 18.03 1.19
CA ASN A 125 -3.98 19.28 0.74
C ASN A 125 -3.41 19.74 -0.61
N HIS A 126 -2.10 19.89 -0.73
CA HIS A 126 -1.48 20.30 -1.98
C HIS A 126 -1.67 19.26 -3.10
N HIS A 127 -1.65 17.96 -2.76
CA HIS A 127 -1.97 16.91 -3.72
C HIS A 127 -3.42 17.02 -4.22
N GLN A 128 -4.39 17.27 -3.34
CA GLN A 128 -5.79 17.47 -3.72
C GLN A 128 -6.00 18.75 -4.53
N MET A 129 -5.39 19.87 -4.11
CA MET A 129 -5.43 21.14 -4.83
C MET A 129 -4.90 20.99 -6.27
N LEU A 130 -3.82 20.23 -6.46
CA LEU A 130 -3.24 19.97 -7.78
C LEU A 130 -4.20 19.20 -8.71
N HIS A 131 -5.06 18.35 -8.17
CA HIS A 131 -6.10 17.64 -8.92
C HIS A 131 -7.41 18.44 -9.07
N THR A 132 -7.54 19.59 -8.40
CA THR A 132 -8.72 20.45 -8.45
C THR A 132 -8.49 21.60 -9.40
N MET A 133 -9.30 21.73 -10.47
CA MET A 133 -9.15 22.75 -11.51
C MET A 133 -8.95 24.17 -10.94
N LYS A 134 -9.75 24.55 -9.95
CA LYS A 134 -9.73 25.87 -9.32
C LYS A 134 -8.36 26.23 -8.70
N TYR A 135 -7.67 25.27 -8.10
CA TYR A 135 -6.44 25.50 -7.32
C TYR A 135 -5.17 24.97 -8.00
N ARG A 136 -5.32 24.23 -9.10
CA ARG A 136 -4.17 23.62 -9.81
C ARG A 136 -3.11 24.63 -10.19
N HIS A 137 -3.51 25.77 -10.71
CA HIS A 137 -2.59 26.81 -11.20
C HIS A 137 -1.72 27.36 -10.07
N GLU A 138 -2.31 27.58 -8.89
CA GLU A 138 -1.59 28.01 -7.69
C GLU A 138 -0.51 27.00 -7.28
N VAL A 139 -0.86 25.71 -7.23
CA VAL A 139 0.11 24.65 -6.88
C VAL A 139 1.20 24.52 -7.93
N PHE A 140 0.88 24.67 -9.21
CA PHE A 140 1.89 24.67 -10.28
C PHE A 140 2.86 25.85 -10.14
N GLN A 141 2.39 27.02 -9.78
CA GLN A 141 3.23 28.18 -9.53
C GLN A 141 4.17 27.92 -8.36
N LEU A 142 3.67 27.44 -7.22
CA LEU A 142 4.47 27.07 -6.05
C LEU A 142 5.55 26.02 -6.37
N LEU A 143 5.23 25.05 -7.22
CA LEU A 143 6.21 24.05 -7.67
C LEU A 143 7.29 24.65 -8.57
N ARG A 144 6.91 25.57 -9.49
CA ARG A 144 7.88 26.30 -10.34
C ARG A 144 8.82 27.18 -9.53
N GLU A 145 8.34 27.83 -8.48
CA GLU A 145 9.17 28.63 -7.55
C GLU A 145 10.22 27.75 -6.82
N LYS A 146 9.95 26.44 -6.68
CA LYS A 146 10.90 25.45 -6.16
C LYS A 146 11.82 24.87 -7.24
N GLY A 147 11.79 25.42 -8.47
CA GLY A 147 12.60 24.95 -9.59
C GLY A 147 12.09 23.67 -10.28
N LEU A 148 10.85 23.28 -10.02
CA LEU A 148 10.23 22.10 -10.61
C LEU A 148 9.39 22.50 -11.85
N ASN A 149 9.22 21.55 -12.78
CA ASN A 149 8.46 21.81 -14.01
C ASN A 149 7.24 20.86 -14.11
N PRO A 150 6.14 21.15 -13.40
CA PRO A 150 4.92 20.36 -13.50
C PRO A 150 4.28 20.53 -14.88
N GLN A 151 3.86 19.44 -15.51
CA GLN A 151 3.21 19.45 -16.80
C GLN A 151 1.70 19.40 -16.66
N GLU A 152 1.02 20.23 -17.43
CA GLU A 152 -0.44 20.14 -17.55
C GLU A 152 -0.80 19.00 -18.51
N LYS A 153 -1.60 18.06 -18.05
CA LYS A 153 -2.20 17.09 -18.96
C LYS A 153 -3.16 17.85 -19.87
N LYS A 154 -2.93 17.83 -21.19
CA LYS A 154 -3.94 18.31 -22.15
C LYS A 154 -5.24 17.60 -21.84
N LEU A 155 -6.27 18.36 -21.49
CA LEU A 155 -7.64 17.82 -21.37
C LEU A 155 -7.95 17.12 -22.68
N ARG A 156 -8.40 15.87 -22.60
CA ARG A 156 -8.95 15.21 -23.79
C ARG A 156 -10.14 16.04 -24.26
N GLU A 157 -10.07 16.54 -25.47
CA GLU A 157 -11.13 17.32 -26.10
C GLU A 157 -12.37 16.49 -26.45
N ASP A 158 -12.43 15.24 -26.00
CA ASP A 158 -13.34 14.21 -26.50
C ASP A 158 -14.61 13.99 -25.66
N VAL A 159 -15.09 14.98 -24.92
CA VAL A 159 -16.44 14.91 -24.34
C VAL A 159 -17.24 16.16 -24.72
N LYS A 160 -17.34 16.44 -26.02
CA LYS A 160 -18.46 17.19 -26.59
C LYS A 160 -19.37 16.18 -27.25
N GLY A 161 -20.49 15.93 -26.65
CA GLY A 161 -21.58 15.23 -27.32
C GLY A 161 -22.31 14.25 -26.43
N SER A 162 -23.37 14.71 -25.86
CA SER A 162 -24.66 14.03 -25.67
C SER A 162 -25.34 14.46 -24.39
N TYR A 163 -26.09 15.51 -24.44
CA TYR A 163 -27.32 15.66 -23.67
C TYR A 163 -28.42 16.09 -24.61
#